data_8576515209cbeae80819465a6d84feac
#
_entry.id   8576515209cbeae80819465a6d84feac
#
_cell.length_a   1.000
_cell.length_b   1.000
_cell.length_c   1.000
_cell.angle_alpha   90.00
_cell.angle_beta   90.00
_cell.angle_gamma   90.00
#
_symmetry.space_group_name_H-M   'P 1'
#
loop_
_entity.id
_entity.type
_entity.pdbx_description
1 polymer ?
#
loop_
_entity_poly.entity_id
_entity_poly.type
_entity_poly.pdbx_seq_one_letter_code
_entity_poly.pdbx_strand_id
1 'polypeptide(L)'
;MNESNRSKRRNNRKRRTKKKRSALSDLLARNPHAAWWTGGIAVMCLYVWLFYSFFVSPTGFRWRALYGDANYPAGYEIHGIDISHYQGDIDWDKLRGGMIEGYPLRFVMIKSTEGSTRVDSKFIENFLQAREYGYIRGAYHFWSNLSSARSQAYHFLNTVQLEDGDLPPVLDVEHKPADKSIEDFQRDVLTWLHIVEDKYHVKPIIYTYYKFKEKYLNAPVFDDYPYWIAHYYVDKVEYKSPWKFWQHTDVGRLPGIKGFVDFNIYNGSYYDMKKLTIGNQEGVW
;
A
#
# COMPACT_ATOMS: atom_id res chain seq x y z
N MET A 1 -51.86 -1.34 -91.43
CA MET A 1 -50.46 -1.05 -91.18
C MET A 1 -50.34 -0.85 -89.69
N ASN A 2 -50.04 -1.89 -88.91
CA ASN A 2 -48.81 -2.38 -88.39
C ASN A 2 -48.18 -1.40 -87.41
N GLU A 3 -47.93 -1.65 -86.18
CA GLU A 3 -47.06 -2.62 -85.55
C GLU A 3 -47.23 -2.61 -84.02
N SER A 4 -47.49 -3.70 -83.45
CA SER A 4 -46.70 -4.46 -82.45
C SER A 4 -46.00 -3.62 -81.32
N ASN A 5 -46.61 -3.66 -80.15
CA ASN A 5 -46.02 -3.20 -78.95
C ASN A 5 -45.72 -4.39 -78.02
N ARG A 6 -44.42 -4.83 -78.04
CA ARG A 6 -43.91 -5.86 -77.12
C ARG A 6 -43.45 -5.21 -75.80
N SER A 7 -44.25 -5.40 -74.76
CA SER A 7 -43.90 -4.98 -73.44
C SER A 7 -42.79 -5.88 -72.85
N LYS A 8 -41.62 -5.28 -72.59
CA LYS A 8 -40.52 -5.91 -71.85
C LYS A 8 -40.89 -5.96 -70.36
N ARG A 9 -41.24 -7.10 -69.84
CA ARG A 9 -41.29 -7.37 -68.41
C ARG A 9 -39.83 -7.36 -67.83
N ARG A 10 -39.47 -6.37 -67.12
CA ARG A 10 -38.24 -6.26 -66.35
C ARG A 10 -38.35 -7.13 -65.08
N ASN A 11 -37.64 -8.27 -65.04
CA ASN A 11 -37.50 -9.14 -63.88
C ASN A 11 -36.51 -8.48 -62.86
N ASN A 12 -37.08 -7.87 -61.85
CA ASN A 12 -36.30 -7.38 -60.71
C ASN A 12 -35.97 -8.51 -59.72
N ARG A 13 -34.95 -9.31 -60.00
CA ARG A 13 -34.36 -10.23 -59.01
C ARG A 13 -33.68 -9.42 -57.93
N LYS A 14 -34.34 -9.24 -56.78
CA LYS A 14 -33.69 -8.77 -55.55
C LYS A 14 -32.56 -9.73 -55.19
N ARG A 15 -31.32 -9.34 -55.39
CA ARG A 15 -30.12 -10.01 -54.81
C ARG A 15 -30.19 -9.91 -53.30
N ARG A 16 -30.66 -10.96 -52.61
CA ARG A 16 -30.45 -11.14 -51.17
C ARG A 16 -28.95 -11.27 -50.91
N THR A 17 -28.32 -10.24 -50.37
CA THR A 17 -26.96 -10.31 -49.85
C THR A 17 -27.01 -11.29 -48.67
N LYS A 18 -26.42 -12.48 -48.82
CA LYS A 18 -26.17 -13.40 -47.71
C LYS A 18 -25.16 -12.71 -46.77
N LYS A 19 -25.66 -12.22 -45.64
CA LYS A 19 -24.81 -11.75 -44.54
C LYS A 19 -23.92 -12.94 -44.15
N LYS A 20 -22.60 -12.82 -44.32
CA LYS A 20 -21.62 -13.84 -43.84
C LYS A 20 -21.81 -13.99 -42.34
N ARG A 21 -22.39 -15.10 -41.91
CA ARG A 21 -22.45 -15.45 -40.49
C ARG A 21 -20.99 -15.71 -40.02
N SER A 22 -20.66 -15.26 -38.84
CA SER A 22 -19.33 -15.55 -38.25
C SER A 22 -19.27 -17.05 -37.93
N ALA A 23 -18.06 -17.63 -37.98
CA ALA A 23 -17.87 -19.05 -37.64
C ALA A 23 -18.45 -19.39 -36.26
N LEU A 24 -18.44 -18.43 -35.33
CA LEU A 24 -19.04 -18.54 -34.01
C LEU A 24 -20.55 -18.70 -34.04
N SER A 25 -21.26 -17.92 -34.89
CA SER A 25 -22.73 -17.99 -35.02
C SER A 25 -23.21 -19.31 -35.67
N ASP A 26 -22.38 -19.90 -36.55
CA ASP A 26 -22.69 -21.19 -37.18
C ASP A 26 -22.41 -22.37 -36.22
N LEU A 27 -21.39 -22.24 -35.34
CA LEU A 27 -21.10 -23.21 -34.27
C LEU A 27 -22.24 -23.25 -33.23
N LEU A 28 -22.70 -22.07 -32.80
CA LEU A 28 -23.81 -21.93 -31.84
C LEU A 28 -25.12 -22.43 -32.39
N ALA A 29 -25.38 -22.27 -33.71
CA ALA A 29 -26.60 -22.76 -34.36
C ALA A 29 -26.63 -24.30 -34.53
N ARG A 30 -25.47 -24.95 -34.57
CA ARG A 30 -25.35 -26.42 -34.66
C ARG A 30 -25.49 -27.14 -33.33
N ASN A 31 -25.21 -26.43 -32.20
CA ASN A 31 -25.29 -27.00 -30.85
C ASN A 31 -26.07 -26.04 -29.93
N PRO A 32 -27.37 -26.27 -29.70
CA PRO A 32 -28.15 -25.40 -28.81
C PRO A 32 -27.63 -25.36 -27.38
N HIS A 33 -26.92 -26.41 -26.94
CA HIS A 33 -26.27 -26.42 -25.62
C HIS A 33 -24.97 -25.63 -25.59
N ALA A 34 -24.31 -25.39 -26.73
CA ALA A 34 -23.05 -24.60 -26.75
C ALA A 34 -23.28 -23.13 -26.37
N ALA A 35 -24.46 -22.57 -26.66
CA ALA A 35 -24.82 -21.23 -26.21
C ALA A 35 -24.94 -21.13 -24.69
N TRP A 36 -25.49 -22.15 -24.05
CA TRP A 36 -25.57 -22.21 -22.58
C TRP A 36 -24.19 -22.40 -21.92
N TRP A 37 -23.33 -23.24 -22.50
CA TRP A 37 -21.96 -23.43 -22.00
C TRP A 37 -21.12 -22.18 -22.19
N THR A 38 -21.16 -21.49 -23.32
CA THR A 38 -20.42 -20.25 -23.54
C THR A 38 -20.91 -19.12 -22.63
N GLY A 39 -22.26 -19.02 -22.44
CA GLY A 39 -22.84 -18.10 -21.46
C GLY A 39 -22.39 -18.40 -20.03
N GLY A 40 -22.41 -19.66 -19.61
CA GLY A 40 -21.98 -20.11 -18.30
C GLY A 40 -20.49 -19.83 -18.04
N ILE A 41 -19.62 -20.10 -19.03
CA ILE A 41 -18.18 -19.80 -18.94
C ILE A 41 -17.96 -18.29 -18.84
N ALA A 42 -18.66 -17.47 -19.64
CA ALA A 42 -18.54 -16.02 -19.58
C ALA A 42 -18.95 -15.46 -18.21
N VAL A 43 -20.05 -15.96 -17.65
CA VAL A 43 -20.51 -15.59 -16.31
C VAL A 43 -19.49 -16.02 -15.24
N MET A 44 -18.95 -17.22 -15.35
CA MET A 44 -17.93 -17.71 -14.43
C MET A 44 -16.63 -16.90 -14.52
N CYS A 45 -16.16 -16.55 -15.70
CA CYS A 45 -14.99 -15.68 -15.90
C CYS A 45 -15.24 -14.27 -15.32
N LEU A 46 -16.43 -13.72 -15.52
CA LEU A 46 -16.83 -12.44 -14.92
C LEU A 46 -16.84 -12.53 -13.40
N TYR A 47 -17.38 -13.61 -12.84
CA TYR A 47 -17.41 -13.82 -11.40
C TYR A 47 -15.98 -13.97 -10.82
N VAL A 48 -15.12 -14.76 -11.47
CA VAL A 48 -13.72 -14.91 -11.07
C VAL A 48 -12.97 -13.59 -11.17
N TRP A 49 -13.19 -12.82 -12.25
CA TRP A 49 -12.61 -11.50 -12.41
C TRP A 49 -13.07 -10.51 -11.33
N LEU A 50 -14.37 -10.48 -11.04
CA LEU A 50 -14.94 -9.67 -9.96
C LEU A 50 -14.36 -10.12 -8.61
N PHE A 51 -14.37 -11.43 -8.33
CA PHE A 51 -13.81 -11.97 -7.10
C PHE A 51 -12.33 -11.59 -6.95
N TYR A 52 -11.54 -11.79 -8.00
CA TYR A 52 -10.12 -11.37 -7.98
C TYR A 52 -9.98 -9.86 -7.78
N SER A 53 -10.74 -9.05 -8.51
CA SER A 53 -10.67 -7.58 -8.42
C SER A 53 -11.13 -7.04 -7.06
N PHE A 54 -12.14 -7.69 -6.44
CA PHE A 54 -12.69 -7.23 -5.16
C PHE A 54 -11.93 -7.78 -3.93
N PHE A 55 -11.41 -9.00 -4.01
CA PHE A 55 -10.91 -9.71 -2.82
C PHE A 55 -9.39 -9.98 -2.84
N VAL A 56 -8.76 -10.01 -4.01
CA VAL A 56 -7.37 -10.44 -4.16
C VAL A 56 -6.46 -9.34 -4.68
N SER A 57 -6.96 -8.49 -5.58
CA SER A 57 -6.14 -7.44 -6.20
C SER A 57 -5.69 -6.40 -5.16
N PRO A 58 -4.40 -6.11 -5.06
CA PRO A 58 -3.89 -5.07 -4.16
C PRO A 58 -4.36 -3.65 -4.53
N THR A 59 -4.77 -3.43 -5.79
CA THR A 59 -5.29 -2.15 -6.31
C THR A 59 -6.81 -2.15 -6.48
N GLY A 60 -7.49 -3.27 -6.21
CA GLY A 60 -8.92 -3.43 -6.41
C GLY A 60 -9.78 -2.66 -5.42
N PHE A 61 -11.04 -2.57 -5.76
CA PHE A 61 -12.10 -2.01 -4.92
C PHE A 61 -12.26 -2.90 -3.68
N ARG A 62 -11.40 -2.69 -2.69
CA ARG A 62 -11.39 -3.45 -1.44
C ARG A 62 -12.73 -3.29 -0.71
N TRP A 63 -13.00 -4.13 0.24
CA TRP A 63 -14.10 -4.14 1.20
C TRP A 63 -14.55 -2.77 1.75
N ARG A 64 -13.76 -1.72 1.51
CA ARG A 64 -14.00 -0.32 1.89
C ARG A 64 -15.39 0.20 1.53
N ALA A 65 -15.91 -0.19 0.36
CA ALA A 65 -17.24 0.22 -0.08
C ALA A 65 -18.38 -0.51 0.66
N LEU A 66 -18.07 -1.62 1.35
CA LEU A 66 -19.05 -2.43 2.06
C LEU A 66 -19.07 -2.17 3.58
N TYR A 67 -17.96 -1.70 4.16
CA TYR A 67 -17.83 -1.52 5.60
C TYR A 67 -17.81 -0.07 6.08
N GLY A 68 -17.96 0.91 5.15
CA GLY A 68 -18.07 2.31 5.51
C GLY A 68 -16.77 2.90 6.04
N ASP A 69 -16.90 3.87 6.92
CA ASP A 69 -15.84 4.73 7.42
C ASP A 69 -14.69 3.98 8.11
N ALA A 70 -13.52 4.61 8.11
CA ALA A 70 -12.34 4.11 8.81
C ALA A 70 -12.68 3.75 10.26
N ASN A 71 -12.27 2.56 10.70
CA ASN A 71 -12.35 2.21 12.10
C ASN A 71 -11.26 2.96 12.88
N TYR A 72 -11.68 3.81 13.83
CA TYR A 72 -10.76 4.56 14.67
C TYR A 72 -10.60 3.85 16.01
N PRO A 73 -9.41 3.34 16.34
CA PRO A 73 -9.19 2.67 17.60
C PRO A 73 -9.31 3.64 18.77
N ALA A 74 -10.14 3.29 19.75
CA ALA A 74 -10.35 4.10 20.94
C ALA A 74 -9.21 3.97 21.96
N GLY A 75 -8.96 5.03 22.73
CA GLY A 75 -8.00 5.02 23.84
C GLY A 75 -6.56 5.39 23.46
N TYR A 76 -6.33 5.91 22.27
CA TYR A 76 -5.03 6.42 21.82
C TYR A 76 -5.13 7.92 21.54
N GLU A 77 -4.14 8.67 22.03
CA GLU A 77 -4.13 10.14 21.93
C GLU A 77 -3.09 10.68 20.94
N ILE A 78 -2.14 9.85 20.54
CA ILE A 78 -1.02 10.28 19.69
C ILE A 78 -1.23 9.74 18.28
N HIS A 79 -1.65 10.63 17.39
CA HIS A 79 -1.99 10.33 16.02
C HIS A 79 -0.92 10.86 15.06
N GLY A 80 -0.73 10.13 13.97
CA GLY A 80 0.16 10.46 12.87
C GLY A 80 -0.36 9.96 11.55
N ILE A 81 0.39 10.28 10.51
CA ILE A 81 0.14 9.81 9.15
C ILE A 81 1.42 9.24 8.56
N ASP A 82 1.27 8.45 7.51
CA ASP A 82 2.40 8.18 6.63
C ASP A 82 2.08 8.61 5.21
N ILE A 83 3.12 9.10 4.54
CA ILE A 83 3.04 9.75 3.24
C ILE A 83 4.19 9.35 2.33
N SER A 84 3.95 9.46 1.04
CA SER A 84 4.93 9.29 -0.04
C SER A 84 4.58 10.21 -1.20
N HIS A 85 5.23 10.02 -2.34
CA HIS A 85 4.85 10.70 -3.58
C HIS A 85 3.39 10.46 -4.01
N TYR A 86 2.73 9.41 -3.49
CA TYR A 86 1.33 9.12 -3.81
C TYR A 86 0.34 10.19 -3.30
N GLN A 87 0.68 10.90 -2.23
CA GLN A 87 -0.14 12.01 -1.73
C GLN A 87 0.05 13.30 -2.56
N GLY A 88 1.03 13.33 -3.48
CA GLY A 88 1.34 14.48 -4.32
C GLY A 88 1.82 15.69 -3.52
N ASP A 89 1.40 16.88 -3.94
CA ASP A 89 1.74 18.12 -3.24
C ASP A 89 0.82 18.30 -2.03
N ILE A 90 1.41 18.47 -0.86
CA ILE A 90 0.72 18.68 0.41
C ILE A 90 0.66 20.17 0.73
N ASP A 91 -0.52 20.65 1.05
CA ASP A 91 -0.73 22.00 1.60
C ASP A 91 -0.52 21.94 3.13
N TRP A 92 0.72 22.16 3.55
CA TRP A 92 1.15 22.04 4.95
C TRP A 92 0.48 23.07 5.86
N ASP A 93 0.12 24.26 5.36
CA ASP A 93 -0.62 25.26 6.12
C ASP A 93 -2.00 24.74 6.53
N LYS A 94 -2.68 24.06 5.62
CA LYS A 94 -3.96 23.42 5.94
C LYS A 94 -3.79 22.19 6.81
N LEU A 95 -2.74 21.39 6.56
CA LEU A 95 -2.47 20.17 7.33
C LEU A 95 -2.16 20.47 8.79
N ARG A 96 -1.54 21.62 9.10
CA ARG A 96 -1.22 22.05 10.47
C ARG A 96 -2.43 22.06 11.41
N GLY A 97 -3.62 22.33 10.89
CA GLY A 97 -4.88 22.26 11.64
C GLY A 97 -5.54 20.88 11.64
N GLY A 98 -4.91 19.88 11.04
CA GLY A 98 -5.45 18.53 10.89
C GLY A 98 -5.66 17.85 12.25
N MET A 99 -6.83 17.26 12.40
CA MET A 99 -7.18 16.48 13.59
C MET A 99 -7.68 15.08 13.17
N ILE A 100 -7.35 14.09 13.97
CA ILE A 100 -7.86 12.72 13.83
C ILE A 100 -8.60 12.42 15.13
N GLU A 101 -9.92 12.17 15.05
CA GLU A 101 -10.78 11.91 16.21
C GLU A 101 -10.69 12.99 17.33
N GLY A 102 -10.49 14.24 16.94
CA GLY A 102 -10.35 15.35 17.90
C GLY A 102 -8.94 15.52 18.48
N TYR A 103 -8.00 14.66 18.13
CA TYR A 103 -6.60 14.77 18.54
C TYR A 103 -5.75 15.40 17.42
N PRO A 104 -4.81 16.29 17.76
CA PRO A 104 -3.93 16.90 16.77
C PRO A 104 -2.94 15.90 16.19
N LEU A 105 -2.63 16.06 14.91
CA LEU A 105 -1.56 15.33 14.26
C LEU A 105 -0.22 15.62 14.93
N ARG A 106 0.54 14.58 15.30
CA ARG A 106 1.80 14.71 16.06
C ARG A 106 3.03 14.26 15.30
N PHE A 107 2.89 13.25 14.44
CA PHE A 107 4.04 12.70 13.71
C PHE A 107 3.69 12.36 12.26
N VAL A 108 4.72 12.32 11.42
CA VAL A 108 4.61 11.97 10.01
C VAL A 108 5.73 11.00 9.64
N MET A 109 5.38 9.81 9.16
CA MET A 109 6.29 8.85 8.55
C MET A 109 6.37 9.10 7.06
N ILE A 110 7.57 9.24 6.49
CA ILE A 110 7.76 9.72 5.12
C ILE A 110 8.58 8.70 4.33
N LYS A 111 8.06 8.24 3.19
CA LYS A 111 8.82 7.38 2.29
C LYS A 111 10.08 8.10 1.83
N SER A 112 11.22 7.47 2.02
CA SER A 112 12.51 8.02 1.61
C SER A 112 13.09 7.31 0.40
N THR A 113 13.26 6.00 0.51
CA THR A 113 13.93 5.18 -0.49
C THR A 113 13.22 3.86 -0.71
N GLU A 114 13.50 3.23 -1.86
CA GLU A 114 13.02 1.91 -2.21
C GLU A 114 14.11 1.12 -2.93
N GLY A 115 14.38 -0.10 -2.49
CA GLY A 115 15.43 -0.92 -3.09
C GLY A 115 16.80 -0.23 -2.99
N SER A 116 17.66 -0.46 -3.97
CA SER A 116 19.03 0.07 -3.93
C SER A 116 19.24 1.36 -4.75
N THR A 117 18.19 1.91 -5.39
CA THR A 117 18.36 3.01 -6.34
C THR A 117 17.23 4.05 -6.36
N ARG A 118 16.05 3.73 -5.87
CA ARG A 118 14.92 4.67 -5.93
C ARG A 118 14.88 5.56 -4.71
N VAL A 119 14.75 6.87 -4.94
CA VAL A 119 14.41 7.87 -3.95
C VAL A 119 12.99 8.32 -4.21
N ASP A 120 12.17 8.44 -3.17
CA ASP A 120 10.82 8.99 -3.31
C ASP A 120 10.92 10.45 -3.76
N SER A 121 10.19 10.80 -4.82
CA SER A 121 10.31 12.12 -5.46
C SER A 121 9.85 13.28 -4.57
N LYS A 122 9.08 12.99 -3.51
CA LYS A 122 8.61 13.98 -2.54
C LYS A 122 9.32 13.91 -1.19
N PHE A 123 10.30 13.01 -1.03
CA PHE A 123 10.96 12.79 0.24
C PHE A 123 11.55 14.07 0.83
N ILE A 124 12.46 14.71 0.11
CA ILE A 124 13.21 15.87 0.63
C ILE A 124 12.26 17.02 0.99
N GLU A 125 11.31 17.33 0.10
CA GLU A 125 10.31 18.36 0.32
C GLU A 125 9.49 18.06 1.58
N ASN A 126 8.86 16.88 1.64
CA ASN A 126 8.01 16.49 2.75
C ASN A 126 8.79 16.38 4.07
N PHE A 127 10.03 15.90 4.03
CA PHE A 127 10.85 15.71 5.21
C PHE A 127 11.27 17.04 5.85
N LEU A 128 11.59 18.05 5.03
CA LEU A 128 11.88 19.40 5.52
C LEU A 128 10.62 20.09 6.04
N GLN A 129 9.52 20.03 5.29
CA GLN A 129 8.26 20.65 5.66
C GLN A 129 7.67 20.08 6.95
N ALA A 130 7.70 18.74 7.12
CA ALA A 130 7.21 18.11 8.36
C ALA A 130 7.88 18.69 9.60
N ARG A 131 9.20 18.95 9.55
CA ARG A 131 9.94 19.57 10.65
C ARG A 131 9.58 21.04 10.82
N GLU A 132 9.51 21.80 9.72
CA GLU A 132 9.16 23.23 9.75
C GLU A 132 7.80 23.46 10.39
N TYR A 133 6.84 22.57 10.13
CA TYR A 133 5.51 22.63 10.73
C TYR A 133 5.42 21.98 12.12
N GLY A 134 6.55 21.53 12.69
CA GLY A 134 6.65 21.07 14.08
C GLY A 134 6.18 19.65 14.32
N TYR A 135 6.08 18.83 13.28
CA TYR A 135 5.81 17.40 13.43
C TYR A 135 7.07 16.62 13.81
N ILE A 136 6.91 15.60 14.64
CA ILE A 136 7.95 14.57 14.79
C ILE A 136 7.92 13.77 13.50
N ARG A 137 9.05 13.75 12.78
CA ARG A 137 9.14 13.09 11.48
C ARG A 137 9.94 11.80 11.55
N GLY A 138 9.61 10.85 10.69
CA GLY A 138 10.35 9.62 10.49
C GLY A 138 10.55 9.35 9.01
N ALA A 139 11.63 8.66 8.65
CA ALA A 139 11.91 8.25 7.28
C ALA A 139 11.85 6.73 7.15
N TYR A 140 11.10 6.22 6.16
CA TYR A 140 11.04 4.78 5.92
C TYR A 140 11.63 4.37 4.57
N HIS A 141 12.30 3.21 4.59
CA HIS A 141 12.83 2.51 3.44
C HIS A 141 11.91 1.37 3.04
N PHE A 142 11.42 1.36 1.81
CA PHE A 142 10.63 0.27 1.27
C PHE A 142 11.53 -0.85 0.74
N TRP A 143 11.41 -2.03 1.36
CA TRP A 143 12.20 -3.21 1.00
C TRP A 143 11.90 -3.70 -0.41
N SER A 144 12.93 -3.99 -1.17
CA SER A 144 12.84 -4.63 -2.49
C SER A 144 13.53 -5.99 -2.50
N ASN A 145 12.84 -6.99 -3.05
CA ASN A 145 13.41 -8.31 -3.26
C ASN A 145 14.41 -8.39 -4.44
N LEU A 146 14.60 -7.26 -5.15
CA LEU A 146 15.43 -7.20 -6.38
C LEU A 146 16.88 -6.76 -6.12
N SER A 147 17.24 -6.45 -4.88
CA SER A 147 18.58 -6.00 -4.54
C SER A 147 19.01 -6.53 -3.16
N SER A 148 20.32 -6.52 -2.90
CA SER A 148 20.86 -7.05 -1.64
C SER A 148 20.48 -6.15 -0.46
N ALA A 149 20.31 -6.74 0.73
CA ALA A 149 20.07 -6.00 1.97
C ALA A 149 21.12 -4.92 2.21
N ARG A 150 22.38 -5.24 1.97
CA ARG A 150 23.51 -4.31 2.15
C ARG A 150 23.40 -3.10 1.22
N SER A 151 23.12 -3.30 -0.06
CA SER A 151 22.99 -2.18 -1.00
C SER A 151 21.77 -1.30 -0.69
N GLN A 152 20.68 -1.88 -0.20
CA GLN A 152 19.51 -1.15 0.27
C GLN A 152 19.81 -0.31 1.51
N ALA A 153 20.52 -0.88 2.50
CA ALA A 153 20.93 -0.16 3.71
C ALA A 153 21.81 1.03 3.38
N TYR A 154 22.82 0.86 2.54
CA TYR A 154 23.70 1.98 2.13
C TYR A 154 22.96 3.00 1.27
N HIS A 155 22.02 2.59 0.42
CA HIS A 155 21.19 3.53 -0.32
C HIS A 155 20.36 4.41 0.63
N PHE A 156 19.73 3.82 1.66
CA PHE A 156 19.02 4.55 2.70
C PHE A 156 19.97 5.53 3.42
N LEU A 157 21.11 5.06 3.93
CA LEU A 157 22.06 5.87 4.67
C LEU A 157 22.69 7.03 3.88
N ASN A 158 22.83 6.86 2.56
CA ASN A 158 23.34 7.91 1.67
C ASN A 158 22.28 8.96 1.32
N THR A 159 21.00 8.64 1.49
CA THR A 159 19.88 9.51 1.12
C THR A 159 19.30 10.23 2.34
N VAL A 160 19.20 9.53 3.46
CA VAL A 160 18.52 10.01 4.68
C VAL A 160 19.52 10.48 5.70
N GLN A 161 19.32 11.70 6.19
CA GLN A 161 20.07 12.26 7.31
C GLN A 161 19.07 12.58 8.42
N LEU A 162 19.04 11.72 9.44
CA LEU A 162 18.23 11.91 10.62
C LEU A 162 18.98 12.76 11.64
N GLU A 163 18.24 13.58 12.36
CA GLU A 163 18.74 14.53 13.35
C GLU A 163 18.04 14.29 14.69
N ASP A 164 18.56 14.93 15.74
CA ASP A 164 17.94 14.88 17.06
C ASP A 164 16.46 15.31 17.00
N GLY A 165 15.60 14.50 17.60
CA GLY A 165 14.16 14.69 17.57
C GLY A 165 13.44 13.97 16.42
N ASP A 166 14.14 13.41 15.44
CA ASP A 166 13.56 12.53 14.42
C ASP A 166 13.30 11.13 15.00
N LEU A 167 12.30 10.44 14.48
CA LEU A 167 12.06 9.03 14.82
C LEU A 167 13.19 8.14 14.31
N PRO A 168 13.42 6.97 14.92
CA PRO A 168 14.38 6.00 14.42
C PRO A 168 14.13 5.65 12.95
N PRO A 169 15.18 5.22 12.21
CA PRO A 169 15.02 4.71 10.85
C PRO A 169 13.93 3.63 10.78
N VAL A 170 13.17 3.58 9.69
CA VAL A 170 12.13 2.58 9.51
C VAL A 170 12.45 1.70 8.31
N LEU A 171 12.38 0.38 8.52
CA LEU A 171 12.42 -0.62 7.45
C LEU A 171 11.00 -1.16 7.21
N ASP A 172 10.47 -0.90 6.03
CA ASP A 172 9.18 -1.36 5.57
C ASP A 172 9.33 -2.66 4.78
N VAL A 173 8.89 -3.79 5.37
CA VAL A 173 9.04 -5.15 4.84
C VAL A 173 7.70 -5.84 4.72
N GLU A 174 7.22 -6.00 3.50
CA GLU A 174 5.89 -6.55 3.21
C GLU A 174 5.90 -7.85 2.40
N HIS A 175 7.01 -8.17 1.75
CA HIS A 175 7.10 -9.28 0.81
C HIS A 175 8.39 -10.07 0.98
N LYS A 176 8.26 -11.41 1.05
CA LYS A 176 9.37 -12.35 1.00
C LYS A 176 9.47 -12.97 -0.40
N PRO A 177 10.67 -13.09 -1.00
CA PRO A 177 10.86 -13.84 -2.24
C PRO A 177 10.36 -15.28 -2.09
N ALA A 178 9.69 -15.80 -3.11
CA ALA A 178 9.12 -17.15 -3.07
C ALA A 178 10.21 -18.23 -3.02
N ASP A 179 11.33 -17.98 -3.67
CA ASP A 179 12.49 -18.87 -3.84
C ASP A 179 13.49 -18.82 -2.68
N LYS A 180 13.34 -17.90 -1.72
CA LYS A 180 14.24 -17.77 -0.56
C LYS A 180 13.66 -18.48 0.67
N SER A 181 14.49 -19.17 1.44
CA SER A 181 14.08 -19.71 2.74
C SER A 181 13.67 -18.60 3.72
N ILE A 182 12.95 -18.92 4.80
CA ILE A 182 12.60 -17.94 5.83
C ILE A 182 13.86 -17.47 6.54
N GLU A 183 14.76 -18.37 6.85
CA GLU A 183 16.01 -18.11 7.56
C GLU A 183 16.94 -17.18 6.75
N ASP A 184 17.07 -17.43 5.44
CA ASP A 184 17.86 -16.56 4.56
C ASP A 184 17.25 -15.17 4.42
N PHE A 185 15.93 -15.09 4.34
CA PHE A 185 15.22 -13.83 4.30
C PHE A 185 15.37 -13.05 5.61
N GLN A 186 15.23 -13.71 6.74
CA GLN A 186 15.44 -13.12 8.07
C GLN A 186 16.88 -12.59 8.23
N ARG A 187 17.88 -13.34 7.75
CA ARG A 187 19.27 -12.89 7.76
C ARG A 187 19.49 -11.63 6.91
N ASP A 188 18.83 -11.54 5.77
CA ASP A 188 18.90 -10.33 4.94
C ASP A 188 18.25 -9.13 5.64
N VAL A 189 17.07 -9.30 6.23
CA VAL A 189 16.41 -8.24 6.99
C VAL A 189 17.31 -7.77 8.15
N LEU A 190 17.86 -8.70 8.92
CA LEU A 190 18.80 -8.37 10.00
C LEU A 190 20.06 -7.67 9.48
N THR A 191 20.55 -8.03 8.31
CA THR A 191 21.71 -7.34 7.70
C THR A 191 21.42 -5.86 7.48
N TRP A 192 20.24 -5.51 6.98
CA TRP A 192 19.84 -4.12 6.81
C TRP A 192 19.72 -3.42 8.17
N LEU A 193 19.01 -4.05 9.11
CA LEU A 193 18.78 -3.48 10.44
C LEU A 193 20.09 -3.17 11.16
N HIS A 194 21.04 -4.11 11.20
CA HIS A 194 22.33 -3.93 11.86
C HIS A 194 23.17 -2.81 11.23
N ILE A 195 23.23 -2.74 9.87
CA ILE A 195 23.99 -1.67 9.18
C ILE A 195 23.45 -0.29 9.54
N VAL A 196 22.12 -0.15 9.62
CA VAL A 196 21.47 1.12 9.92
C VAL A 196 21.54 1.43 11.41
N GLU A 197 21.41 0.43 12.28
CA GLU A 197 21.61 0.53 13.74
C GLU A 197 23.03 0.98 14.07
N ASP A 198 24.05 0.39 13.43
CA ASP A 198 25.45 0.77 13.60
C ASP A 198 25.72 2.25 13.28
N LYS A 199 24.99 2.80 12.30
CA LYS A 199 25.14 4.21 11.89
C LYS A 199 24.48 5.18 12.87
N TYR A 200 23.26 4.88 13.29
CA TYR A 200 22.47 5.81 14.11
C TYR A 200 22.53 5.52 15.60
N HIS A 201 23.11 4.37 15.99
CA HIS A 201 23.18 3.88 17.38
C HIS A 201 21.82 3.74 18.05
N VAL A 202 20.80 3.47 17.26
CA VAL A 202 19.42 3.25 17.68
C VAL A 202 18.82 2.09 16.91
N LYS A 203 17.95 1.31 17.56
CA LYS A 203 17.25 0.21 16.87
C LYS A 203 16.26 0.75 15.84
N PRO A 204 16.38 0.37 14.56
CA PRO A 204 15.38 0.73 13.57
C PRO A 204 14.00 0.16 13.90
N ILE A 205 12.96 0.87 13.47
CA ILE A 205 11.59 0.40 13.54
C ILE A 205 11.33 -0.54 12.37
N ILE A 206 10.65 -1.67 12.61
CA ILE A 206 10.20 -2.57 11.55
C ILE A 206 8.72 -2.30 11.28
N TYR A 207 8.40 -1.83 10.05
CA TYR A 207 7.03 -1.81 9.58
C TYR A 207 6.73 -3.08 8.80
N THR A 208 5.56 -3.66 9.10
CA THR A 208 5.03 -4.82 8.37
C THR A 208 3.57 -5.08 8.71
N TYR A 209 2.91 -5.94 7.92
CA TYR A 209 1.59 -6.46 8.25
C TYR A 209 1.64 -7.45 9.43
N TYR A 210 0.62 -7.43 10.27
CA TYR A 210 0.50 -8.34 11.41
C TYR A 210 0.76 -9.81 11.03
N LYS A 211 0.06 -10.32 10.01
CA LYS A 211 0.24 -11.71 9.55
C LYS A 211 1.63 -11.98 8.94
N PHE A 212 2.27 -10.98 8.36
CA PHE A 212 3.61 -11.13 7.81
C PHE A 212 4.64 -11.27 8.93
N LYS A 213 4.51 -10.46 9.98
CA LYS A 213 5.35 -10.58 11.19
C LYS A 213 5.24 -11.97 11.78
N GLU A 214 4.04 -12.46 12.03
CA GLU A 214 3.85 -13.80 12.62
C GLU A 214 4.43 -14.92 11.78
N LYS A 215 4.39 -14.79 10.46
CA LYS A 215 4.80 -15.86 9.56
C LYS A 215 6.29 -15.81 9.19
N TYR A 216 6.84 -14.63 8.99
CA TYR A 216 8.17 -14.48 8.37
C TYR A 216 9.19 -13.76 9.25
N LEU A 217 8.78 -12.98 10.24
CA LEU A 217 9.67 -12.28 11.18
C LEU A 217 9.42 -12.78 12.61
N ASN A 218 9.29 -14.10 12.77
CA ASN A 218 8.93 -14.77 14.01
C ASN A 218 10.12 -15.26 14.85
N ALA A 219 11.35 -15.07 14.37
CA ALA A 219 12.52 -15.41 15.17
C ALA A 219 12.67 -14.43 16.36
N PRO A 220 13.08 -14.90 17.56
CA PRO A 220 13.13 -14.08 18.77
C PRO A 220 13.95 -12.81 18.66
N VAL A 221 14.99 -12.79 17.81
CA VAL A 221 15.85 -11.62 17.59
C VAL A 221 15.06 -10.41 17.04
N PHE A 222 13.93 -10.63 16.37
CA PHE A 222 13.10 -9.54 15.87
C PHE A 222 12.22 -8.91 16.98
N ASP A 223 12.03 -9.56 18.10
CA ASP A 223 11.28 -9.01 19.23
C ASP A 223 12.08 -7.92 19.99
N ASP A 224 13.37 -7.80 19.69
CA ASP A 224 14.23 -6.73 20.20
C ASP A 224 14.05 -5.38 19.45
N TYR A 225 13.35 -5.38 18.33
CA TYR A 225 13.11 -4.19 17.52
C TYR A 225 11.71 -3.61 17.77
N PRO A 226 11.56 -2.27 17.77
CA PRO A 226 10.24 -1.66 17.83
C PRO A 226 9.46 -1.93 16.53
N TYR A 227 8.16 -2.20 16.67
CA TYR A 227 7.29 -2.46 15.53
C TYR A 227 6.34 -1.31 15.23
N TRP A 228 6.14 -1.07 13.92
CA TRP A 228 5.03 -0.34 13.35
C TRP A 228 4.18 -1.37 12.56
N ILE A 229 3.03 -1.73 13.12
CA ILE A 229 2.19 -2.83 12.60
C ILE A 229 1.05 -2.25 11.75
N ALA A 230 0.91 -2.74 10.51
CA ALA A 230 -0.29 -2.51 9.72
C ALA A 230 -1.32 -3.60 10.05
N HIS A 231 -2.47 -3.17 10.58
CA HIS A 231 -3.58 -4.05 10.88
C HIS A 231 -4.90 -3.28 10.79
N TYR A 232 -5.57 -3.41 9.64
CA TYR A 232 -6.78 -2.65 9.33
C TYR A 232 -8.04 -3.38 9.80
N TYR A 233 -9.10 -2.62 10.08
CA TYR A 233 -10.45 -3.13 10.40
C TYR A 233 -10.52 -4.02 11.65
N VAL A 234 -9.68 -3.72 12.64
CA VAL A 234 -9.71 -4.37 13.96
C VAL A 234 -9.81 -3.30 15.03
N ASP A 235 -10.41 -3.66 16.17
CA ASP A 235 -10.60 -2.72 17.29
C ASP A 235 -9.32 -2.56 18.13
N LYS A 236 -8.42 -3.55 18.07
CA LYS A 236 -7.16 -3.55 18.81
C LYS A 236 -6.13 -4.45 18.14
N VAL A 237 -4.87 -4.17 18.38
CA VAL A 237 -3.77 -5.06 18.01
C VAL A 237 -3.58 -6.08 19.13
N GLU A 238 -3.89 -7.35 18.84
CA GLU A 238 -3.72 -8.46 19.80
C GLU A 238 -2.30 -9.04 19.82
N TYR A 239 -1.35 -8.32 19.24
CA TYR A 239 0.03 -8.73 19.16
C TYR A 239 0.69 -8.70 20.55
N LYS A 240 1.35 -9.79 20.94
CA LYS A 240 1.89 -9.98 22.29
C LYS A 240 3.26 -9.32 22.50
N SER A 241 3.99 -9.00 21.44
CA SER A 241 5.28 -8.31 21.53
C SER A 241 5.10 -6.79 21.53
N PRO A 242 6.08 -6.02 22.03
CA PRO A 242 5.95 -4.58 22.14
C PRO A 242 5.89 -3.92 20.74
N TRP A 243 4.72 -3.48 20.34
CA TRP A 243 4.55 -2.62 19.19
C TRP A 243 4.48 -1.15 19.64
N LYS A 244 5.01 -0.25 18.82
CA LYS A 244 5.06 1.20 19.09
C LYS A 244 4.08 1.98 18.24
N PHE A 245 3.90 1.60 16.98
CA PHE A 245 3.00 2.27 16.05
C PHE A 245 2.04 1.28 15.43
N TRP A 246 0.84 1.75 15.13
CA TRP A 246 -0.18 0.97 14.43
C TRP A 246 -0.79 1.79 13.32
N GLN A 247 -0.63 1.34 12.08
CA GLN A 247 -1.33 1.83 10.91
C GLN A 247 -2.69 1.14 10.85
N HIS A 248 -3.76 1.88 11.17
CA HIS A 248 -5.08 1.30 11.39
C HIS A 248 -6.05 1.53 10.23
N THR A 249 -5.76 2.48 9.32
CA THR A 249 -6.57 2.73 8.12
C THR A 249 -5.73 3.32 6.99
N ASP A 250 -6.14 3.01 5.76
CA ASP A 250 -5.58 3.51 4.52
C ASP A 250 -6.58 4.40 3.74
N VAL A 251 -7.65 4.85 4.40
CA VAL A 251 -8.72 5.68 3.81
C VAL A 251 -8.96 6.98 4.57
N GLY A 252 -7.99 7.39 5.39
CA GLY A 252 -8.04 8.64 6.11
C GLY A 252 -8.14 9.86 5.18
N ARG A 253 -8.70 10.94 5.67
CA ARG A 253 -8.76 12.22 4.96
C ARG A 253 -8.39 13.36 5.90
N LEU A 254 -7.49 14.22 5.44
CA LEU A 254 -7.06 15.40 6.19
C LEU A 254 -7.06 16.63 5.29
N PRO A 255 -7.29 17.83 5.87
CA PRO A 255 -7.10 19.08 5.15
C PRO A 255 -5.66 19.16 4.62
N GLY A 256 -5.49 19.66 3.39
CA GLY A 256 -4.17 19.83 2.80
C GLY A 256 -3.64 18.60 2.03
N ILE A 257 -4.26 17.43 2.17
CA ILE A 257 -3.90 16.22 1.42
C ILE A 257 -5.03 15.89 0.43
N LYS A 258 -4.65 15.70 -0.85
CA LYS A 258 -5.60 15.27 -1.88
C LYS A 258 -5.73 13.75 -1.86
N GLY A 259 -6.97 13.25 -1.68
CA GLY A 259 -7.24 11.81 -1.67
C GLY A 259 -7.14 11.18 -0.29
N PHE A 260 -6.69 9.93 -0.26
CA PHE A 260 -6.55 9.15 0.96
C PHE A 260 -5.13 9.22 1.51
N VAL A 261 -5.04 9.12 2.84
CA VAL A 261 -3.77 9.02 3.57
C VAL A 261 -3.93 8.01 4.70
N ASP A 262 -2.87 7.30 4.98
CA ASP A 262 -2.83 6.29 6.02
C ASP A 262 -2.75 6.95 7.40
N PHE A 263 -3.62 6.50 8.33
CA PHE A 263 -3.62 7.00 9.70
C PHE A 263 -2.94 6.02 10.64
N ASN A 264 -2.17 6.59 11.53
CA ASN A 264 -1.35 5.88 12.48
C ASN A 264 -1.60 6.37 13.90
N ILE A 265 -1.44 5.49 14.87
CA ILE A 265 -1.37 5.83 16.28
C ILE A 265 -0.03 5.40 16.85
N TYR A 266 0.40 6.08 17.91
CA TYR A 266 1.50 5.66 18.76
C TYR A 266 0.95 5.04 20.06
N ASN A 267 1.51 3.89 20.45
CA ASN A 267 1.13 3.17 21.66
C ASN A 267 1.92 3.68 22.87
N GLY A 268 1.50 4.79 23.42
CA GLY A 268 2.13 5.44 24.56
C GLY A 268 1.79 6.93 24.64
N SER A 269 2.37 7.61 25.59
CA SER A 269 2.22 9.06 25.74
C SER A 269 3.10 9.83 24.72
N TYR A 270 2.83 11.12 24.54
CA TYR A 270 3.68 12.00 23.74
C TYR A 270 5.11 12.09 24.29
N TYR A 271 5.25 11.99 25.61
CA TYR A 271 6.56 11.95 26.26
C TYR A 271 7.33 10.68 25.92
N ASP A 272 6.65 9.52 25.90
CA ASP A 272 7.28 8.25 25.50
C ASP A 272 7.69 8.25 24.03
N MET A 273 6.90 8.86 23.16
CA MET A 273 7.26 9.03 21.75
C MET A 273 8.49 9.92 21.60
N LYS A 274 8.60 11.01 22.37
CA LYS A 274 9.80 11.86 22.37
C LYS A 274 11.05 11.12 22.84
N LYS A 275 10.94 10.25 23.85
CA LYS A 275 12.07 9.42 24.29
C LYS A 275 12.53 8.43 23.22
N LEU A 276 11.63 8.01 22.32
CA LEU A 276 11.98 7.14 21.20
C LEU A 276 12.82 7.86 20.13
N THR A 277 12.77 9.20 20.05
CA THR A 277 13.47 9.96 19.01
C THR A 277 14.98 9.95 19.19
N ILE A 278 15.70 10.11 18.08
CA ILE A 278 17.16 10.22 18.07
C ILE A 278 17.61 11.35 19.02
N GLY A 279 18.68 11.14 19.74
CA GLY A 279 19.22 12.06 20.73
C GLY A 279 18.53 12.05 22.10
N ASN A 280 17.36 11.39 22.24
CA ASN A 280 16.58 11.37 23.48
C ASN A 280 16.40 9.97 24.10
N GLN A 281 17.13 8.98 23.65
CA GLN A 281 16.89 7.56 23.97
C GLN A 281 17.50 7.09 25.31
N GLU A 282 17.63 7.92 26.32
CA GLU A 282 18.09 7.47 27.63
C GLU A 282 17.13 6.41 28.22
N GLY A 283 17.55 5.14 28.21
CA GLY A 283 16.89 4.03 28.94
C GLY A 283 15.63 3.43 28.29
N VAL A 284 15.48 3.50 26.97
CA VAL A 284 14.27 2.99 26.25
C VAL A 284 14.40 1.54 25.77
N TRP A 285 15.57 0.91 25.92
CA TRP A 285 15.86 -0.46 25.41
C TRP A 285 16.11 -1.47 26.52
#